data_0dd95f993b49786ccfd99969607851b7
#
_entry.id   0dd95f993b49786ccfd99969607851b7
#
_cell.length_a   1.000
_cell.length_b   1.000
_cell.length_c   1.000
_cell.angle_alpha   90.00
_cell.angle_beta   90.00
_cell.angle_gamma   90.00
#
_symmetry.space_group_name_H-M   'P 1'
#
loop_
_entity.id
_entity.type
_entity.pdbx_description
1 polymer ?
#
loop_
_entity_poly.entity_id
_entity_poly.type
_entity_poly.pdbx_seq_one_letter_code
_entity_poly.pdbx_strand_id
1 'polypeptide(L)'
;MGELDGRVALVTGASRGIGAGVAQRLAAEGSAVAITARTLNSSPDAHLAGSLDETLELIRAAGVPGVAVAADISDGDDRARIVPEVEAALGPIDVLVNNAAAAMYMPNAEIPLKRRRLTYEINVHAPMDLAQAVLPEMIRRKQGWIVNISSATSKHPKGPPFDPGFKVGFTTGTYGSSKAALERFTTGLAAEVYGDNIAVNSLAPVAAVRTPGADMLVGDVMDANPNIVEPLELFVEAVLALATCDPAVTTGRILYSRPFLTNLGREVRALNGGPFAG
;
A
#
# COMPACT_ATOMS: atom_id res chain seq x y z
N MET A 1 -18.46 -2.78 -17.53
CA MET A 1 -17.37 -3.65 -17.07
C MET A 1 -16.35 -2.75 -16.43
N GLY A 2 -15.90 -3.09 -15.22
CA GLY A 2 -14.84 -2.38 -14.52
C GLY A 2 -13.47 -2.72 -15.09
N GLU A 3 -12.46 -1.92 -14.74
CA GLU A 3 -11.08 -2.12 -15.23
C GLU A 3 -10.43 -3.42 -14.70
N LEU A 4 -10.99 -4.00 -13.62
CA LEU A 4 -10.46 -5.18 -12.95
C LEU A 4 -11.45 -6.38 -12.95
N ASP A 5 -12.46 -6.35 -13.81
CA ASP A 5 -13.40 -7.47 -13.93
C ASP A 5 -12.66 -8.80 -14.12
N GLY A 6 -13.00 -9.79 -13.27
CA GLY A 6 -12.41 -11.13 -13.30
C GLY A 6 -11.00 -11.26 -12.73
N ARG A 7 -10.42 -10.22 -12.14
CA ARG A 7 -9.12 -10.26 -11.46
C ARG A 7 -9.28 -10.44 -9.95
N VAL A 8 -8.25 -10.99 -9.32
CA VAL A 8 -8.14 -11.16 -7.87
C VAL A 8 -7.06 -10.22 -7.34
N ALA A 9 -7.41 -9.38 -6.38
CA ALA A 9 -6.48 -8.47 -5.71
C ALA A 9 -6.27 -8.87 -4.24
N LEU A 10 -5.03 -8.81 -3.75
CA LEU A 10 -4.66 -8.91 -2.34
C LEU A 10 -4.13 -7.57 -1.84
N VAL A 11 -4.75 -7.02 -0.79
CA VAL A 11 -4.34 -5.75 -0.17
C VAL A 11 -3.94 -5.98 1.29
N THR A 12 -2.71 -5.64 1.64
CA THR A 12 -2.21 -5.76 3.02
C THR A 12 -2.45 -4.48 3.83
N GLY A 13 -2.65 -4.62 5.16
CA GLY A 13 -2.94 -3.48 6.03
C GLY A 13 -4.29 -2.82 5.73
N ALA A 14 -5.28 -3.61 5.32
CA ALA A 14 -6.54 -3.13 4.77
C ALA A 14 -7.67 -2.99 5.81
N SER A 15 -7.40 -3.01 7.09
CA SER A 15 -8.41 -2.77 8.13
C SER A 15 -8.84 -1.30 8.23
N ARG A 16 -8.11 -0.36 7.61
CA ARG A 16 -8.37 1.09 7.70
C ARG A 16 -7.54 1.88 6.68
N GLY A 17 -7.80 3.20 6.61
CA GLY A 17 -6.98 4.17 5.89
C GLY A 17 -6.79 3.84 4.41
N ILE A 18 -5.55 3.97 3.91
CA ILE A 18 -5.21 3.74 2.50
C ILE A 18 -5.59 2.32 2.08
N GLY A 19 -5.25 1.30 2.88
CA GLY A 19 -5.54 -0.09 2.52
C GLY A 19 -7.03 -0.40 2.36
N ALA A 20 -7.88 0.11 3.26
CA ALA A 20 -9.33 -0.03 3.16
C ALA A 20 -9.88 0.72 1.94
N GLY A 21 -9.41 1.96 1.69
CA GLY A 21 -9.80 2.73 0.50
C GLY A 21 -9.38 2.04 -0.80
N VAL A 22 -8.16 1.49 -0.87
CA VAL A 22 -7.70 0.70 -2.03
C VAL A 22 -8.60 -0.51 -2.24
N ALA A 23 -8.86 -1.30 -1.18
CA ALA A 23 -9.71 -2.48 -1.28
C ALA A 23 -11.11 -2.14 -1.81
N GLN A 24 -11.74 -1.09 -1.30
CA GLN A 24 -13.04 -0.60 -1.77
C GLN A 24 -13.00 -0.17 -3.24
N ARG A 25 -11.96 0.57 -3.65
CA ARG A 25 -11.86 1.09 -5.02
C ARG A 25 -11.60 -0.02 -6.04
N LEU A 26 -10.74 -1.01 -5.71
CA LEU A 26 -10.52 -2.17 -6.57
C LEU A 26 -11.80 -3.01 -6.70
N ALA A 27 -12.56 -3.18 -5.62
CA ALA A 27 -13.87 -3.83 -5.64
C ALA A 27 -14.88 -3.11 -6.55
N ALA A 28 -14.90 -1.77 -6.50
CA ALA A 28 -15.76 -0.96 -7.36
C ALA A 28 -15.43 -1.07 -8.86
N GLU A 29 -14.20 -1.52 -9.19
CA GLU A 29 -13.77 -1.84 -10.57
C GLU A 29 -13.91 -3.33 -10.92
N GLY A 30 -14.67 -4.10 -10.13
CA GLY A 30 -15.02 -5.49 -10.44
C GLY A 30 -14.03 -6.55 -9.97
N SER A 31 -12.97 -6.19 -9.25
CA SER A 31 -12.03 -7.18 -8.68
C SER A 31 -12.65 -7.98 -7.55
N ALA A 32 -12.43 -9.28 -7.51
CA ALA A 32 -12.51 -10.03 -6.26
C ALA A 32 -11.36 -9.58 -5.35
N VAL A 33 -11.63 -9.27 -4.06
CA VAL A 33 -10.64 -8.64 -3.19
C VAL A 33 -10.41 -9.42 -1.92
N ALA A 34 -9.15 -9.81 -1.71
CA ALA A 34 -8.65 -10.33 -0.43
C ALA A 34 -8.01 -9.20 0.37
N ILE A 35 -8.30 -9.17 1.66
CA ILE A 35 -7.75 -8.18 2.59
C ILE A 35 -7.08 -8.87 3.77
N THR A 36 -5.94 -8.31 4.23
CA THR A 36 -5.27 -8.83 5.41
C THR A 36 -4.83 -7.72 6.36
N ALA A 37 -5.00 -7.96 7.64
CA ALA A 37 -4.50 -7.16 8.77
C ALA A 37 -4.63 -7.98 10.05
N ARG A 38 -4.14 -7.46 11.18
CA ARG A 38 -4.23 -8.12 12.50
C ARG A 38 -5.63 -8.03 13.11
N THR A 39 -6.36 -6.94 12.83
CA THR A 39 -7.64 -6.61 13.48
C THR A 39 -8.79 -7.11 12.62
N LEU A 40 -9.37 -8.25 12.99
CA LEU A 40 -10.52 -8.83 12.29
C LEU A 40 -11.80 -8.04 12.61
N ASN A 41 -12.15 -7.94 13.90
CA ASN A 41 -13.40 -7.32 14.35
C ASN A 41 -13.14 -5.94 14.93
N SER A 42 -14.10 -5.03 14.80
CA SER A 42 -14.10 -3.75 15.51
C SER A 42 -14.18 -3.97 17.03
N SER A 43 -13.41 -3.19 17.77
CA SER A 43 -13.46 -3.18 19.24
C SER A 43 -13.53 -1.74 19.74
N PRO A 44 -14.40 -1.44 20.72
CA PRO A 44 -14.43 -0.13 21.38
C PRO A 44 -13.10 0.26 22.04
N ASP A 45 -12.30 -0.74 22.44
CA ASP A 45 -11.00 -0.55 23.09
C ASP A 45 -9.84 -0.52 22.08
N ALA A 46 -10.11 -0.55 20.79
CA ALA A 46 -9.06 -0.48 19.77
C ALA A 46 -8.39 0.90 19.79
N HIS A 47 -7.06 0.91 19.80
CA HIS A 47 -6.28 2.15 19.71
C HIS A 47 -6.55 2.97 18.44
N LEU A 48 -7.03 2.32 17.38
CA LEU A 48 -7.38 2.93 16.10
C LEU A 48 -8.66 2.31 15.55
N ALA A 49 -9.58 3.15 15.07
CA ALA A 49 -10.81 2.72 14.42
C ALA A 49 -10.53 1.94 13.13
N GLY A 50 -11.43 1.04 12.77
CA GLY A 50 -11.42 0.22 11.57
C GLY A 50 -11.02 -1.24 11.79
N SER A 51 -11.63 -2.13 11.04
CA SER A 51 -11.42 -3.58 11.08
C SER A 51 -11.47 -4.19 9.67
N LEU A 52 -11.06 -5.46 9.55
CA LEU A 52 -11.23 -6.20 8.29
C LEU A 52 -12.71 -6.43 7.97
N ASP A 53 -13.56 -6.66 8.99
CA ASP A 53 -14.99 -6.87 8.77
C ASP A 53 -15.66 -5.62 8.16
N GLU A 54 -15.34 -4.42 8.68
CA GLU A 54 -15.85 -3.17 8.11
C GLU A 54 -15.41 -2.99 6.64
N THR A 55 -14.15 -3.29 6.34
CA THR A 55 -13.66 -3.21 4.95
C THR A 55 -14.29 -4.28 4.06
N LEU A 56 -14.51 -5.49 4.59
CA LEU A 56 -15.16 -6.57 3.85
C LEU A 56 -16.62 -6.23 3.49
N GLU A 57 -17.34 -5.53 4.35
CA GLU A 57 -18.68 -5.01 4.04
C GLU A 57 -18.66 -4.01 2.88
N LEU A 58 -17.65 -3.12 2.80
CA LEU A 58 -17.49 -2.21 1.67
C LEU A 58 -17.22 -2.96 0.35
N ILE A 59 -16.42 -4.03 0.40
CA ILE A 59 -16.16 -4.90 -0.77
C ILE A 59 -17.46 -5.60 -1.21
N ARG A 60 -18.20 -6.18 -0.28
CA ARG A 60 -19.48 -6.85 -0.56
C ARG A 60 -20.54 -5.89 -1.13
N ALA A 61 -20.55 -4.65 -0.65
CA ALA A 61 -21.45 -3.62 -1.17
C ALA A 61 -21.19 -3.28 -2.66
N ALA A 62 -19.99 -3.51 -3.16
CA ALA A 62 -19.65 -3.40 -4.59
C ALA A 62 -20.13 -4.60 -5.42
N GLY A 63 -20.67 -5.65 -4.80
CA GLY A 63 -21.21 -6.84 -5.48
C GLY A 63 -20.18 -7.85 -5.94
N VAL A 64 -18.95 -7.80 -5.43
CA VAL A 64 -17.87 -8.71 -5.80
C VAL A 64 -17.50 -9.67 -4.66
N PRO A 65 -16.87 -10.82 -4.94
CA PRO A 65 -16.35 -11.70 -3.91
C PRO A 65 -15.27 -11.01 -3.05
N GLY A 66 -15.29 -11.27 -1.74
CA GLY A 66 -14.27 -10.77 -0.83
C GLY A 66 -13.93 -11.77 0.28
N VAL A 67 -12.67 -11.79 0.69
CA VAL A 67 -12.19 -12.61 1.83
C VAL A 67 -11.28 -11.80 2.73
N ALA A 68 -11.39 -12.00 4.04
CA ALA A 68 -10.52 -11.39 5.04
C ALA A 68 -9.65 -12.49 5.68
N VAL A 69 -8.33 -12.31 5.61
CA VAL A 69 -7.34 -13.18 6.27
C VAL A 69 -6.71 -12.40 7.42
N ALA A 70 -7.11 -12.72 8.65
CA ALA A 70 -6.50 -12.10 9.82
C ALA A 70 -5.09 -12.67 10.02
N ALA A 71 -4.07 -11.82 9.91
CA ALA A 71 -2.66 -12.21 10.04
C ALA A 71 -1.79 -11.09 10.55
N ASP A 72 -0.78 -11.42 11.36
CA ASP A 72 0.32 -10.51 11.68
C ASP A 72 1.45 -10.72 10.67
N ILE A 73 1.58 -9.81 9.71
CA ILE A 73 2.60 -9.93 8.66
C ILE A 73 4.04 -9.79 9.19
N SER A 74 4.23 -9.41 10.46
CA SER A 74 5.56 -9.43 11.09
C SER A 74 5.96 -10.82 11.59
N ASP A 75 5.02 -11.76 11.66
CA ASP A 75 5.27 -13.16 11.93
C ASP A 75 5.38 -13.94 10.62
N GLY A 76 6.47 -14.71 10.44
CA GLY A 76 6.75 -15.42 9.19
C GLY A 76 5.75 -16.54 8.90
N ASP A 77 5.31 -17.27 9.92
CA ASP A 77 4.37 -18.38 9.77
C ASP A 77 2.96 -17.85 9.45
N ASP A 78 2.54 -16.79 10.12
CA ASP A 78 1.28 -16.09 9.82
C ASP A 78 1.27 -15.53 8.39
N ARG A 79 2.38 -14.94 7.98
CA ARG A 79 2.54 -14.39 6.63
C ARG A 79 2.50 -15.46 5.53
N ALA A 80 3.11 -16.61 5.77
CA ALA A 80 3.21 -17.70 4.80
C ALA A 80 1.85 -18.31 4.42
N ARG A 81 0.84 -18.23 5.29
CA ARG A 81 -0.51 -18.76 5.02
C ARG A 81 -1.40 -17.83 4.21
N ILE A 82 -1.06 -16.52 4.10
CA ILE A 82 -1.93 -15.53 3.47
C ILE A 82 -2.24 -15.88 2.01
N VAL A 83 -1.20 -16.06 1.18
CA VAL A 83 -1.39 -16.32 -0.26
C VAL A 83 -2.12 -17.64 -0.50
N PRO A 84 -1.76 -18.78 0.11
CA PRO A 84 -2.52 -20.04 -0.05
C PRO A 84 -3.99 -19.94 0.36
N GLU A 85 -4.32 -19.24 1.46
CA GLU A 85 -5.71 -19.05 1.89
C GLU A 85 -6.50 -18.17 0.90
N VAL A 86 -5.90 -17.13 0.37
CA VAL A 86 -6.52 -16.27 -0.65
C VAL A 86 -6.77 -17.04 -1.94
N GLU A 87 -5.77 -17.76 -2.44
CA GLU A 87 -5.90 -18.52 -3.68
C GLU A 87 -6.92 -19.65 -3.57
N ALA A 88 -7.03 -20.28 -2.41
CA ALA A 88 -8.07 -21.27 -2.15
C ALA A 88 -9.49 -20.69 -2.15
N ALA A 89 -9.64 -19.44 -1.74
CA ALA A 89 -10.94 -18.76 -1.63
C ALA A 89 -11.38 -18.05 -2.92
N LEU A 90 -10.46 -17.38 -3.62
CA LEU A 90 -10.77 -16.48 -4.74
C LEU A 90 -10.08 -16.86 -6.05
N GLY A 91 -9.14 -17.80 -6.03
CA GLY A 91 -8.30 -18.12 -7.18
C GLY A 91 -7.00 -17.34 -7.22
N PRO A 92 -6.23 -17.51 -8.31
CA PRO A 92 -4.89 -16.96 -8.44
C PRO A 92 -4.87 -15.43 -8.34
N ILE A 93 -3.92 -14.89 -7.57
CA ILE A 93 -3.80 -13.45 -7.35
C ILE A 93 -3.20 -12.77 -8.59
N ASP A 94 -3.90 -11.74 -9.09
CA ASP A 94 -3.45 -10.89 -10.20
C ASP A 94 -2.78 -9.60 -9.73
N VAL A 95 -3.28 -9.03 -8.62
CA VAL A 95 -2.80 -7.76 -8.08
C VAL A 95 -2.39 -7.92 -6.62
N LEU A 96 -1.15 -7.59 -6.29
CA LEU A 96 -0.66 -7.51 -4.91
C LEU A 96 -0.40 -6.06 -4.55
N VAL A 97 -1.09 -5.54 -3.51
CA VAL A 97 -0.84 -4.21 -2.95
C VAL A 97 -0.20 -4.35 -1.57
N ASN A 98 1.10 -4.15 -1.49
CA ASN A 98 1.86 -4.10 -0.25
C ASN A 98 1.71 -2.72 0.40
N ASN A 99 0.62 -2.56 1.17
CA ASN A 99 0.28 -1.30 1.84
C ASN A 99 0.59 -1.32 3.34
N ALA A 100 0.56 -2.47 4.01
CA ALA A 100 0.85 -2.55 5.44
C ALA A 100 2.22 -1.94 5.77
N ALA A 101 2.27 -1.13 6.82
CA ALA A 101 3.50 -0.46 7.24
C ALA A 101 3.57 -0.27 8.75
N ALA A 102 4.79 -0.29 9.28
CA ALA A 102 5.13 0.19 10.60
C ALA A 102 5.92 1.50 10.48
N ALA A 103 5.29 2.61 10.83
CA ALA A 103 5.93 3.92 10.89
C ALA A 103 6.44 4.20 12.30
N MET A 104 7.68 4.65 12.41
CA MET A 104 8.32 5.03 13.66
C MET A 104 9.07 6.35 13.45
N TYR A 105 8.58 7.40 14.07
CA TYR A 105 9.16 8.74 14.00
C TYR A 105 9.83 9.06 15.34
N MET A 106 11.13 8.70 15.43
CA MET A 106 11.97 8.91 16.61
C MET A 106 13.38 9.24 16.18
N PRO A 107 14.15 10.00 16.99
CA PRO A 107 15.58 10.15 16.78
C PRO A 107 16.27 8.78 16.71
N ASN A 108 17.16 8.58 15.75
CA ASN A 108 17.79 7.27 15.53
C ASN A 108 18.60 6.78 16.74
N ALA A 109 19.13 7.69 17.57
CA ALA A 109 19.82 7.37 18.81
C ALA A 109 18.91 6.74 19.89
N GLU A 110 17.59 6.95 19.80
CA GLU A 110 16.62 6.55 20.82
C GLU A 110 15.73 5.38 20.39
N ILE A 111 15.73 5.01 19.11
CA ILE A 111 14.86 3.93 18.59
C ILE A 111 15.26 2.60 19.20
N PRO A 112 14.38 1.92 19.98
CA PRO A 112 14.65 0.60 20.52
C PRO A 112 14.91 -0.43 19.40
N LEU A 113 15.88 -1.32 19.60
CA LEU A 113 16.23 -2.34 18.61
C LEU A 113 15.03 -3.17 18.13
N LYS A 114 14.13 -3.53 19.06
CA LYS A 114 12.88 -4.26 18.73
C LYS A 114 12.01 -3.49 17.74
N ARG A 115 11.87 -2.18 17.92
CA ARG A 115 11.07 -1.32 17.04
C ARG A 115 11.71 -1.16 15.67
N ARG A 116 13.03 -0.97 15.63
CA ARG A 116 13.78 -0.90 14.38
C ARG A 116 13.65 -2.20 13.57
N ARG A 117 13.81 -3.36 14.22
CA ARG A 117 13.62 -4.67 13.57
C ARG A 117 12.20 -4.84 13.04
N LEU A 118 11.18 -4.50 13.84
CA LEU A 118 9.78 -4.57 13.42
C LEU A 118 9.49 -3.69 12.19
N THR A 119 10.10 -2.49 12.13
CA THR A 119 9.94 -1.61 10.95
C THR A 119 10.46 -2.27 9.67
N TYR A 120 11.62 -2.91 9.72
CA TYR A 120 12.17 -3.61 8.56
C TYR A 120 11.39 -4.89 8.23
N GLU A 121 10.96 -5.63 9.25
CA GLU A 121 10.16 -6.83 9.05
C GLU A 121 8.87 -6.53 8.28
N ILE A 122 8.12 -5.53 8.71
CA ILE A 122 6.84 -5.18 8.07
C ILE A 122 7.04 -4.42 6.74
N ASN A 123 8.01 -3.49 6.67
CA ASN A 123 8.11 -2.60 5.51
C ASN A 123 8.98 -3.17 4.37
N VAL A 124 9.80 -4.19 4.66
CA VAL A 124 10.78 -4.73 3.70
C VAL A 124 10.57 -6.23 3.52
N HIS A 125 10.74 -7.03 4.59
CA HIS A 125 10.69 -8.49 4.47
C HIS A 125 9.29 -8.98 4.10
N ALA A 126 8.24 -8.51 4.73
CA ALA A 126 6.88 -8.94 4.42
C ALA A 126 6.48 -8.67 2.95
N PRO A 127 6.71 -7.48 2.35
CA PRO A 127 6.52 -7.27 0.92
C PRO A 127 7.33 -8.20 0.02
N MET A 128 8.58 -8.51 0.40
CA MET A 128 9.42 -9.44 -0.35
C MET A 128 8.86 -10.86 -0.34
N ASP A 129 8.47 -11.36 0.83
CA ASP A 129 7.94 -12.72 0.98
C ASP A 129 6.58 -12.87 0.26
N LEU A 130 5.69 -11.87 0.38
CA LEU A 130 4.41 -11.90 -0.33
C LEU A 130 4.59 -11.82 -1.85
N ALA A 131 5.53 -10.98 -2.34
CA ALA A 131 5.87 -10.96 -3.74
C ALA A 131 6.40 -12.33 -4.20
N GLN A 132 7.33 -12.93 -3.45
CA GLN A 132 7.86 -14.25 -3.74
C GLN A 132 6.77 -15.33 -3.77
N ALA A 133 5.76 -15.22 -2.92
CA ALA A 133 4.67 -16.18 -2.85
C ALA A 133 3.71 -16.11 -4.05
N VAL A 134 3.42 -14.90 -4.59
CA VAL A 134 2.49 -14.72 -5.74
C VAL A 134 3.18 -14.89 -7.11
N LEU A 135 4.50 -14.68 -7.18
CA LEU A 135 5.25 -14.68 -8.44
C LEU A 135 5.17 -15.97 -9.24
N PRO A 136 5.26 -17.19 -8.67
CA PRO A 136 5.22 -18.42 -9.46
C PRO A 136 3.97 -18.52 -10.34
N GLU A 137 2.82 -18.14 -9.80
CA GLU A 137 1.56 -18.18 -10.53
C GLU A 137 1.43 -17.01 -11.52
N MET A 138 1.88 -15.81 -11.16
CA MET A 138 1.94 -14.67 -12.08
C MET A 138 2.85 -14.95 -13.28
N ILE A 139 4.03 -15.54 -13.08
CA ILE A 139 4.98 -15.93 -14.13
C ILE A 139 4.35 -16.99 -15.05
N ARG A 140 3.73 -18.01 -14.48
CA ARG A 140 3.07 -19.07 -15.24
C ARG A 140 1.98 -18.54 -16.18
N ARG A 141 1.20 -17.55 -15.70
CA ARG A 141 0.10 -16.91 -16.44
C ARG A 141 0.55 -15.76 -17.33
N LYS A 142 1.80 -15.29 -17.20
CA LYS A 142 2.31 -14.08 -17.87
C LYS A 142 1.46 -12.85 -17.59
N GLN A 143 1.02 -12.71 -16.34
CA GLN A 143 0.13 -11.64 -15.92
C GLN A 143 0.29 -11.36 -14.43
N GLY A 144 0.53 -10.09 -14.06
CA GLY A 144 0.58 -9.68 -12.65
C GLY A 144 0.91 -8.21 -12.45
N TRP A 145 0.44 -7.66 -11.33
CA TRP A 145 0.73 -6.29 -10.90
C TRP A 145 1.08 -6.28 -9.41
N ILE A 146 2.24 -5.76 -9.08
CA ILE A 146 2.69 -5.58 -7.68
C ILE A 146 2.88 -4.08 -7.43
N VAL A 147 2.13 -3.54 -6.49
CA VAL A 147 2.19 -2.13 -6.08
C VAL A 147 2.70 -2.05 -4.64
N ASN A 148 3.90 -1.51 -4.46
CA ASN A 148 4.52 -1.32 -3.15
C ASN A 148 4.29 0.12 -2.67
N ILE A 149 3.57 0.30 -1.55
CA ILE A 149 3.32 1.62 -1.00
C ILE A 149 4.55 2.12 -0.25
N SER A 150 5.18 3.16 -0.81
CA SER A 150 6.35 3.83 -0.25
C SER A 150 5.96 5.09 0.53
N SER A 151 6.88 6.01 0.67
CA SER A 151 6.72 7.29 1.37
C SER A 151 7.68 8.32 0.81
N ALA A 152 7.29 9.59 0.84
CA ALA A 152 8.20 10.70 0.53
C ALA A 152 9.43 10.76 1.44
N THR A 153 9.38 10.08 2.60
CA THR A 153 10.53 9.95 3.52
C THR A 153 11.64 9.04 3.02
N SER A 154 11.42 8.28 1.93
CA SER A 154 12.49 7.50 1.25
C SER A 154 13.54 8.40 0.61
N LYS A 155 13.17 9.64 0.27
CA LYS A 155 14.12 10.62 -0.30
C LYS A 155 15.17 11.02 0.73
N HIS A 156 16.40 11.19 0.24
CA HIS A 156 17.46 11.75 1.08
C HIS A 156 17.17 13.20 1.46
N PRO A 157 17.36 13.60 2.73
CA PRO A 157 17.25 14.99 3.13
C PRO A 157 18.31 15.82 2.39
N LYS A 158 17.91 17.03 1.95
CA LYS A 158 18.83 17.96 1.29
C LYS A 158 19.69 18.67 2.33
N GLY A 159 20.98 18.70 2.13
CA GLY A 159 21.94 19.38 3.01
C GLY A 159 23.37 18.96 2.79
N PRO A 160 24.41 19.49 3.49
CA PRO A 160 24.32 20.62 4.40
C PRO A 160 24.13 21.98 3.67
N PRO A 161 23.61 23.01 4.34
CA PRO A 161 23.01 22.97 5.67
C PRO A 161 21.67 22.26 5.68
N PHE A 162 21.33 21.54 6.78
CA PHE A 162 20.01 20.96 6.97
C PHE A 162 19.06 21.97 7.60
N ASP A 163 17.82 22.02 7.13
CA ASP A 163 16.81 22.93 7.65
C ASP A 163 16.36 22.51 9.07
N PRO A 164 16.69 23.26 10.14
CA PRO A 164 16.32 22.91 11.50
C PRO A 164 14.81 23.01 11.77
N GLY A 165 14.04 23.67 10.89
CA GLY A 165 12.57 23.73 10.96
C GLY A 165 11.89 22.42 10.58
N PHE A 166 12.56 21.53 9.85
CA PHE A 166 12.02 20.26 9.39
C PHE A 166 12.25 19.11 10.39
N LYS A 167 11.82 19.31 11.65
CA LYS A 167 12.05 18.36 12.75
C LYS A 167 11.53 16.94 12.45
N VAL A 168 10.36 16.81 11.81
CA VAL A 168 9.79 15.50 11.44
C VAL A 168 10.72 14.76 10.48
N GLY A 169 11.34 15.45 9.52
CA GLY A 169 12.30 14.84 8.60
C GLY A 169 13.50 14.20 9.27
N PHE A 170 13.95 14.75 10.42
CA PHE A 170 15.11 14.22 11.16
C PHE A 170 14.77 13.01 12.04
N THR A 171 13.49 12.72 12.28
CA THR A 171 13.04 11.57 13.05
C THR A 171 12.59 10.39 12.19
N THR A 172 12.66 10.51 10.87
CA THR A 172 12.19 9.50 9.91
C THR A 172 13.30 8.59 9.38
N GLY A 173 14.52 8.67 9.85
CA GLY A 173 15.68 7.97 9.29
C GLY A 173 15.50 6.46 9.18
N THR A 174 15.03 5.78 10.22
CA THR A 174 14.77 4.33 10.19
C THR A 174 13.58 3.99 9.28
N TYR A 175 12.49 4.76 9.34
CA TYR A 175 11.33 4.55 8.47
C TYR A 175 11.67 4.83 7.01
N GLY A 176 12.27 5.98 6.74
CA GLY A 176 12.67 6.37 5.38
C GLY A 176 13.64 5.37 4.74
N SER A 177 14.63 4.89 5.50
CA SER A 177 15.56 3.86 4.99
C SER A 177 14.85 2.54 4.67
N SER A 178 13.84 2.13 5.44
CA SER A 178 13.05 0.94 5.11
C SER A 178 12.23 1.12 3.83
N LYS A 179 11.68 2.32 3.61
CA LYS A 179 10.94 2.63 2.36
C LYS A 179 11.88 2.75 1.15
N ALA A 180 13.08 3.31 1.32
CA ALA A 180 14.12 3.31 0.27
C ALA A 180 14.59 1.88 -0.09
N ALA A 181 14.70 0.99 0.89
CA ALA A 181 14.98 -0.42 0.65
C ALA A 181 13.87 -1.11 -0.15
N LEU A 182 12.59 -0.83 0.16
CA LEU A 182 11.45 -1.32 -0.61
C LEU A 182 11.43 -0.79 -2.05
N GLU A 183 11.77 0.49 -2.27
CA GLU A 183 11.91 1.07 -3.62
C GLU A 183 13.04 0.40 -4.42
N ARG A 184 14.18 0.12 -3.76
CA ARG A 184 15.28 -0.61 -4.42
C ARG A 184 14.89 -2.04 -4.77
N PHE A 185 14.16 -2.73 -3.90
CA PHE A 185 13.60 -4.05 -4.19
C PHE A 185 12.62 -3.99 -5.37
N THR A 186 11.71 -3.03 -5.38
CA THR A 186 10.75 -2.82 -6.47
C THR A 186 11.42 -2.75 -7.83
N THR A 187 12.44 -1.91 -7.97
CA THR A 187 13.15 -1.74 -9.26
C THR A 187 13.95 -2.98 -9.66
N GLY A 188 14.49 -3.71 -8.68
CA GLY A 188 15.22 -4.97 -8.92
C GLY A 188 14.28 -6.06 -9.42
N LEU A 189 13.18 -6.27 -8.70
CA LEU A 189 12.18 -7.28 -9.07
C LEU A 189 11.54 -6.98 -10.42
N ALA A 190 11.23 -5.70 -10.70
CA ALA A 190 10.67 -5.31 -11.99
C ALA A 190 11.58 -5.71 -13.17
N ALA A 191 12.89 -5.53 -13.02
CA ALA A 191 13.86 -5.92 -14.04
C ALA A 191 13.92 -7.45 -14.21
N GLU A 192 13.83 -8.19 -13.12
CA GLU A 192 13.86 -9.66 -13.10
C GLU A 192 12.68 -10.26 -13.85
N VAL A 193 11.46 -9.74 -13.60
CA VAL A 193 10.20 -10.30 -14.15
C VAL A 193 9.69 -9.56 -15.41
N TYR A 194 10.46 -8.68 -15.99
CA TYR A 194 10.04 -7.88 -17.15
C TYR A 194 9.59 -8.74 -18.33
N GLY A 195 10.30 -9.83 -18.60
CA GLY A 195 9.97 -10.80 -19.65
C GLY A 195 8.71 -11.64 -19.38
N ASP A 196 8.12 -11.52 -18.19
CA ASP A 196 6.96 -12.28 -17.77
C ASP A 196 5.66 -11.47 -17.80
N ASN A 197 5.69 -10.25 -18.35
CA ASN A 197 4.54 -9.35 -18.43
C ASN A 197 3.96 -9.04 -17.05
N ILE A 198 4.83 -8.79 -16.05
CA ILE A 198 4.49 -8.44 -14.69
C ILE A 198 4.97 -7.01 -14.41
N ALA A 199 4.05 -6.15 -13.96
CA ALA A 199 4.38 -4.80 -13.53
C ALA A 199 4.70 -4.78 -12.02
N VAL A 200 5.84 -4.23 -11.65
CA VAL A 200 6.21 -4.01 -10.25
C VAL A 200 6.58 -2.54 -10.06
N ASN A 201 5.77 -1.82 -9.31
CA ASN A 201 5.94 -0.38 -9.13
C ASN A 201 5.86 0.04 -7.66
N SER A 202 6.49 1.15 -7.33
CA SER A 202 6.39 1.79 -6.02
C SER A 202 5.63 3.11 -6.14
N LEU A 203 4.72 3.37 -5.20
CA LEU A 203 3.92 4.58 -5.13
C LEU A 203 4.03 5.22 -3.76
N ALA A 204 4.29 6.52 -3.73
CA ALA A 204 4.27 7.34 -2.53
C ALA A 204 3.29 8.51 -2.67
N PRO A 205 2.68 9.00 -1.58
CA PRO A 205 2.00 10.29 -1.61
C PRO A 205 3.04 11.41 -1.80
N VAL A 206 2.62 12.53 -2.41
CA VAL A 206 3.52 13.70 -2.55
C VAL A 206 3.91 14.22 -1.17
N ALA A 207 2.98 14.18 -0.22
CA ALA A 207 3.21 14.56 1.17
C ALA A 207 2.51 13.58 2.11
N ALA A 208 1.32 13.85 2.61
CA ALA A 208 0.59 13.01 3.54
C ALA A 208 -0.82 12.70 3.01
N VAL A 209 -1.32 11.49 3.29
CA VAL A 209 -2.74 11.14 3.16
C VAL A 209 -3.30 11.02 4.57
N ARG A 210 -4.39 11.76 4.86
CA ARG A 210 -4.99 11.72 6.19
C ARG A 210 -5.64 10.36 6.43
N THR A 211 -5.16 9.68 7.44
CA THR A 211 -5.64 8.37 7.89
C THR A 211 -5.52 8.30 9.41
N PRO A 212 -6.25 7.41 10.10
CA PRO A 212 -6.12 7.26 11.56
C PRO A 212 -4.67 7.04 12.03
N GLY A 213 -3.87 6.31 11.25
CA GLY A 213 -2.45 6.10 11.56
C GLY A 213 -1.58 7.33 11.32
N ALA A 214 -1.86 8.12 10.27
CA ALA A 214 -1.15 9.37 10.00
C ALA A 214 -1.51 10.46 11.01
N ASP A 215 -2.78 10.57 11.41
CA ASP A 215 -3.22 11.52 12.44
C ASP A 215 -2.49 11.31 13.76
N MET A 216 -2.28 10.05 14.18
CA MET A 216 -1.53 9.73 15.39
C MET A 216 -0.06 10.17 15.33
N LEU A 217 0.57 10.19 14.15
CA LEU A 217 2.00 10.45 13.98
C LEU A 217 2.30 11.91 13.63
N VAL A 218 1.47 12.52 12.80
CA VAL A 218 1.72 13.84 12.18
C VAL A 218 0.44 14.68 12.06
N GLY A 219 -0.62 14.38 12.82
CA GLY A 219 -1.89 15.09 12.79
C GLY A 219 -1.71 16.60 12.96
N ASP A 220 -0.99 17.01 13.99
CA ASP A 220 -0.71 18.44 14.26
C ASP A 220 0.01 19.14 13.09
N VAL A 221 0.92 18.41 12.39
CA VAL A 221 1.63 18.95 11.23
C VAL A 221 0.70 19.10 10.03
N MET A 222 -0.21 18.15 9.84
CA MET A 222 -1.22 18.21 8.78
C MET A 222 -2.24 19.33 9.03
N ASP A 223 -2.65 19.54 10.28
CA ASP A 223 -3.57 20.62 10.66
C ASP A 223 -2.94 22.00 10.46
N ALA A 224 -1.66 22.15 10.82
CA ALA A 224 -0.90 23.38 10.58
C ALA A 224 -0.63 23.65 9.10
N ASN A 225 -0.67 22.63 8.25
CA ASN A 225 -0.31 22.72 6.84
C ASN A 225 -1.28 21.91 5.95
N PRO A 226 -2.54 22.34 5.78
CA PRO A 226 -3.53 21.58 5.00
C PRO A 226 -3.10 21.29 3.55
N ASN A 227 -2.26 22.15 2.98
CA ASN A 227 -1.78 22.01 1.59
C ASN A 227 -0.84 20.83 1.37
N ILE A 228 -0.31 20.22 2.44
CA ILE A 228 0.49 19.00 2.33
C ILE A 228 -0.35 17.72 2.39
N VAL A 229 -1.66 17.85 2.58
CA VAL A 229 -2.56 16.70 2.68
C VAL A 229 -3.15 16.38 1.29
N GLU A 230 -2.98 15.15 0.85
CA GLU A 230 -3.64 14.65 -0.36
C GLU A 230 -4.96 13.97 0.00
N PRO A 231 -6.02 14.13 -0.83
CA PRO A 231 -7.22 13.32 -0.71
C PRO A 231 -6.90 11.83 -0.81
N LEU A 232 -7.60 11.03 -0.01
CA LEU A 232 -7.44 9.56 -0.04
C LEU A 232 -7.79 9.01 -1.43
N GLU A 233 -8.83 9.54 -2.05
CA GLU A 233 -9.32 9.16 -3.37
C GLU A 233 -8.26 9.35 -4.45
N LEU A 234 -7.51 10.45 -4.40
CA LEU A 234 -6.42 10.71 -5.34
C LEU A 234 -5.32 9.65 -5.21
N PHE A 235 -4.91 9.33 -3.98
CA PHE A 235 -3.88 8.32 -3.77
C PHE A 235 -4.35 6.93 -4.22
N VAL A 236 -5.57 6.58 -3.88
CA VAL A 236 -6.19 5.29 -4.23
C VAL A 236 -6.38 5.15 -5.74
N GLU A 237 -6.77 6.22 -6.44
CA GLU A 237 -6.88 6.21 -7.90
C GLU A 237 -5.50 5.97 -8.56
N ALA A 238 -4.42 6.49 -7.97
CA ALA A 238 -3.07 6.22 -8.47
C ALA A 238 -2.66 4.73 -8.26
N VAL A 239 -3.11 4.10 -7.17
CA VAL A 239 -2.93 2.64 -6.98
C VAL A 239 -3.70 1.86 -8.04
N LEU A 240 -4.95 2.20 -8.32
CA LEU A 240 -5.75 1.57 -9.37
C LEU A 240 -5.07 1.71 -10.75
N ALA A 241 -4.58 2.90 -11.08
CA ALA A 241 -3.86 3.12 -12.34
C ALA A 241 -2.62 2.23 -12.47
N LEU A 242 -1.93 1.91 -11.38
CA LEU A 242 -0.81 0.98 -11.37
C LEU A 242 -1.24 -0.49 -11.40
N ALA A 243 -2.40 -0.82 -10.85
CA ALA A 243 -2.98 -2.17 -10.90
C ALA A 243 -3.58 -2.53 -12.28
N THR A 244 -3.70 -1.53 -13.17
CA THR A 244 -4.27 -1.68 -14.51
C THR A 244 -3.32 -1.23 -15.63
N CYS A 245 -2.09 -0.81 -15.29
CA CYS A 245 -1.12 -0.31 -16.26
C CYS A 245 -0.64 -1.41 -17.23
N ASP A 246 -0.15 -0.99 -18.39
CA ASP A 246 0.59 -1.87 -19.29
C ASP A 246 1.97 -2.19 -18.70
N PRO A 247 2.27 -3.46 -18.36
CA PRO A 247 3.57 -3.86 -17.81
C PRO A 247 4.76 -3.56 -18.72
N ALA A 248 4.56 -3.52 -20.03
CA ALA A 248 5.62 -3.18 -20.98
C ALA A 248 6.04 -1.70 -20.91
N VAL A 249 5.15 -0.83 -20.43
CA VAL A 249 5.35 0.62 -20.37
C VAL A 249 5.64 1.10 -18.96
N THR A 250 4.88 0.59 -17.98
CA THR A 250 4.91 1.08 -16.60
C THR A 250 5.31 -0.03 -15.65
N THR A 251 6.60 -0.27 -15.50
CA THR A 251 7.21 -1.16 -14.50
C THR A 251 8.54 -0.60 -14.03
N GLY A 252 8.99 -0.97 -12.83
CA GLY A 252 10.24 -0.49 -12.23
C GLY A 252 10.23 1.00 -11.88
N ARG A 253 9.05 1.60 -11.71
CA ARG A 253 8.90 3.03 -11.45
C ARG A 253 8.78 3.30 -9.96
N ILE A 254 9.38 4.41 -9.52
CA ILE A 254 9.18 5.02 -8.21
C ILE A 254 8.39 6.29 -8.44
N LEU A 255 7.11 6.27 -8.09
CA LEU A 255 6.13 7.28 -8.50
C LEU A 255 5.54 8.01 -7.30
N TYR A 256 5.02 9.20 -7.58
CA TYR A 256 4.23 10.00 -6.66
C TYR A 256 2.83 10.18 -7.23
N SER A 257 1.82 9.98 -6.37
CA SER A 257 0.39 9.93 -6.72
C SER A 257 -0.07 11.06 -7.66
N ARG A 258 0.00 12.30 -7.20
CA ARG A 258 -0.50 13.45 -7.95
C ARG A 258 0.23 13.66 -9.30
N PRO A 259 1.57 13.73 -9.38
CA PRO A 259 2.26 13.85 -10.67
C PRO A 259 1.97 12.70 -11.62
N PHE A 260 1.84 11.48 -11.09
CA PHE A 260 1.54 10.30 -11.91
C PHE A 260 0.17 10.40 -12.58
N LEU A 261 -0.90 10.71 -11.82
CA LEU A 261 -2.24 10.86 -12.36
C LEU A 261 -2.33 12.05 -13.32
N THR A 262 -1.67 13.18 -13.00
CA THR A 262 -1.62 14.35 -13.89
C THR A 262 -0.99 13.99 -15.25
N ASN A 263 0.11 13.25 -15.25
CA ASN A 263 0.77 12.83 -16.48
C ASN A 263 -0.07 11.84 -17.32
N LEU A 264 -0.91 11.05 -16.66
CA LEU A 264 -1.86 10.16 -17.33
C LEU A 264 -3.12 10.87 -17.83
N GLY A 265 -3.41 12.09 -17.37
CA GLY A 265 -4.70 12.74 -17.57
C GLY A 265 -5.86 11.97 -16.95
N ARG A 266 -5.58 11.19 -15.87
CA ARG A 266 -6.57 10.33 -15.24
C ARG A 266 -7.41 11.10 -14.24
N GLU A 267 -8.73 11.02 -14.40
CA GLU A 267 -9.71 11.61 -13.49
C GLU A 267 -9.77 10.84 -12.15
N VAL A 268 -9.82 11.56 -11.04
CA VAL A 268 -10.01 10.97 -9.71
C VAL A 268 -11.48 10.66 -9.50
N ARG A 269 -11.78 9.47 -9.01
CA ARG A 269 -13.13 9.04 -8.64
C ARG A 269 -13.25 8.82 -7.14
N ALA A 270 -14.49 8.84 -6.64
CA ALA A 270 -14.79 8.43 -5.28
C ALA A 270 -14.44 6.94 -5.06
N LEU A 271 -14.24 6.51 -3.81
CA LEU A 271 -13.84 5.14 -3.47
C LEU A 271 -14.83 4.07 -3.98
N ASN A 272 -16.10 4.42 -4.13
CA ASN A 272 -17.13 3.56 -4.71
C ASN A 272 -17.24 3.63 -6.24
N GLY A 273 -16.30 4.30 -6.92
CA GLY A 273 -16.29 4.46 -8.38
C GLY A 273 -17.17 5.60 -8.92
N GLY A 274 -17.93 6.27 -8.07
CA GLY A 274 -18.74 7.43 -8.45
C GLY A 274 -17.93 8.72 -8.68
N PRO A 275 -18.61 9.85 -9.00
CA PRO A 275 -17.94 11.15 -9.11
C PRO A 275 -17.26 11.55 -7.80
N PHE A 276 -16.08 12.13 -7.90
CA PHE A 276 -15.34 12.71 -6.76
C PHE A 276 -15.58 14.22 -6.74
N ALA A 277 -16.16 14.71 -5.63
CA ALA A 277 -16.34 16.14 -5.37
C ALA A 277 -15.20 16.63 -4.46
N GLY A 278 -13.98 16.75 -5.04
CA GLY A 278 -12.80 17.17 -4.33
C GLY A 278 -12.52 18.65 -4.39
#